data_5aa96f265a64bed73fd1dc99322f73af
#
_entry.id   5aa96f265a64bed73fd1dc99322f73af
#
_cell.length_a   1.000
_cell.length_b   1.000
_cell.length_c   1.000
_cell.angle_alpha   90.00
_cell.angle_beta   90.00
_cell.angle_gamma   90.00
#
_symmetry.space_group_name_H-M   'P 1'
#
loop_
_entity.id
_entity.type
_entity.pdbx_description
1 polymer ?
#
loop_
_entity_poly.entity_id
_entity_poly.type
_entity_poly.pdbx_seq_one_letter_code
_entity_poly.pdbx_strand_id
1 'polypeptide(L)'
;MTEDERFAWLQLAFTPYIGAESFLLLLRRFGSASNALSAPAEQVAPAVRHKQAAEAWRNAEKRASARQAAEAALEWEMRDGCRLMLLQDEDFPEMLTQGLTAPPVLFLRGNVRLLHKPSAAIVGSRHATPQAMRIAKDFGKSLGGQNIPVVSGMASGIDTAAHQGALEAEGGTIAVWGTGIDRIYPPSNKNLAYEIAEKGLIVSEFPIGTRPYAGNFPRRNRLIAALSQVTLVVEAALESGSLITAGLAAEMGREVMAVPGSIDNPHSKGCHKLIKDGAKLTECLDDILNECPGLLQNTGASSYSINKDTSDTGSRAVQTAYAPPPAAKMPSEGAAGGTAVGGILDKMGFDPIHPDVLAGQLAMPAADLYAALLELELDGSVAAMPGGRYQRIRT
;
A
#
# COMPACT_ATOMS: atom_id res chain seq x y z
N MET A 1 16.02 11.53 25.37
CA MET A 1 15.50 12.90 25.08
C MET A 1 14.67 13.37 26.27
N THR A 2 14.77 14.66 26.69
CA THR A 2 13.89 15.24 27.74
C THR A 2 12.49 15.49 27.19
N GLU A 3 11.49 15.63 28.07
CA GLU A 3 10.10 15.95 27.67
C GLU A 3 10.01 17.28 26.92
N ASP A 4 10.75 18.30 27.37
CA ASP A 4 10.78 19.62 26.72
C ASP A 4 11.38 19.53 25.30
N GLU A 5 12.44 18.76 25.10
CA GLU A 5 13.04 18.57 23.77
C GLU A 5 12.13 17.73 22.87
N ARG A 6 11.40 16.75 23.41
CA ARG A 6 10.41 15.98 22.68
C ARG A 6 9.26 16.87 22.21
N PHE A 7 8.78 17.75 23.07
CA PHE A 7 7.77 18.72 22.69
C PHE A 7 8.26 19.68 21.60
N ALA A 8 9.48 20.22 21.77
CA ALA A 8 10.10 21.09 20.78
C ALA A 8 10.32 20.38 19.44
N TRP A 9 10.69 19.10 19.45
CA TRP A 9 10.82 18.27 18.25
C TRP A 9 9.49 18.19 17.47
N LEU A 10 8.40 17.87 18.15
CA LEU A 10 7.07 17.82 17.56
C LEU A 10 6.64 19.20 17.02
N GLN A 11 6.83 20.25 17.80
CA GLN A 11 6.51 21.61 17.37
C GLN A 11 7.31 22.02 16.13
N LEU A 12 8.60 21.71 16.06
CA LEU A 12 9.42 21.98 14.90
C LEU A 12 8.94 21.17 13.68
N ALA A 13 8.66 19.89 13.86
CA ALA A 13 8.19 19.00 12.78
C ALA A 13 6.84 19.45 12.21
N PHE A 14 5.96 20.03 13.02
CA PHE A 14 4.63 20.49 12.60
C PHE A 14 4.60 21.97 12.21
N THR A 15 5.75 22.66 12.26
CA THR A 15 5.83 24.05 11.80
C THR A 15 5.55 24.10 10.29
N PRO A 16 4.60 24.95 9.85
CA PRO A 16 4.22 25.04 8.45
C PRO A 16 5.41 25.30 7.53
N TYR A 17 5.45 24.58 6.40
CA TYR A 17 6.52 24.65 5.38
C TYR A 17 7.90 24.10 5.83
N ILE A 18 8.01 23.55 7.03
CA ILE A 18 9.18 22.79 7.45
C ILE A 18 8.94 21.32 7.08
N GLY A 19 9.43 20.88 5.93
CA GLY A 19 9.45 19.46 5.56
C GLY A 19 10.61 18.72 6.23
N ALA A 20 10.62 17.40 6.08
CA ALA A 20 11.63 16.52 6.71
C ALA A 20 13.08 16.99 6.45
N GLU A 21 13.39 17.41 5.23
CA GLU A 21 14.73 17.88 4.88
C GLU A 21 15.11 19.18 5.59
N SER A 22 14.22 20.19 5.58
CA SER A 22 14.45 21.44 6.33
C SER A 22 14.56 21.19 7.82
N PHE A 23 13.77 20.25 8.34
CA PHE A 23 13.85 19.81 9.74
C PHE A 23 15.24 19.28 10.08
N LEU A 24 15.78 18.36 9.28
CA LEU A 24 17.12 17.80 9.51
C LEU A 24 18.24 18.85 9.37
N LEU A 25 18.10 19.78 8.41
CA LEU A 25 19.05 20.88 8.26
C LEU A 25 19.05 21.82 9.49
N LEU A 26 17.87 22.10 10.04
CA LEU A 26 17.73 22.89 11.27
C LEU A 26 18.37 22.19 12.47
N LEU A 27 18.13 20.88 12.65
CA LEU A 27 18.77 20.11 13.71
C LEU A 27 20.29 20.11 13.59
N ARG A 28 20.83 19.88 12.39
CA ARG A 28 22.29 19.92 12.14
C ARG A 28 22.89 21.29 12.46
N ARG A 29 22.16 22.36 12.17
CA ARG A 29 22.64 23.73 12.38
C ARG A 29 22.59 24.18 13.82
N PHE A 30 21.54 23.85 14.55
CA PHE A 30 21.27 24.35 15.90
C PHE A 30 21.48 23.30 17.00
N GLY A 31 21.75 22.06 16.66
CA GLY A 31 22.05 20.95 17.57
C GLY A 31 20.83 20.34 18.25
N SER A 32 19.75 21.10 18.45
CA SER A 32 18.49 20.60 19.05
C SER A 32 17.26 21.31 18.46
N ALA A 33 16.08 20.74 18.67
CA ALA A 33 14.82 21.34 18.22
C ALA A 33 14.48 22.59 19.05
N SER A 34 14.76 22.57 20.35
CA SER A 34 14.57 23.72 21.24
C SER A 34 15.41 24.91 20.81
N ASN A 35 16.69 24.70 20.51
CA ASN A 35 17.59 25.75 20.01
C ASN A 35 17.12 26.27 18.64
N ALA A 36 16.70 25.37 17.73
CA ALA A 36 16.15 25.76 16.43
C ALA A 36 14.91 26.65 16.59
N LEU A 37 13.96 26.29 17.43
CA LEU A 37 12.73 27.07 17.68
C LEU A 37 13.01 28.45 18.34
N SER A 38 14.08 28.56 19.09
CA SER A 38 14.52 29.81 19.74
C SER A 38 15.31 30.72 18.82
N ALA A 39 15.76 30.21 17.66
CA ALA A 39 16.59 30.96 16.72
C ALA A 39 15.80 32.05 15.99
N PRO A 40 16.37 33.24 15.75
CA PRO A 40 15.73 34.28 14.96
C PRO A 40 15.55 33.86 13.49
N ALA A 41 14.52 34.40 12.86
CA ALA A 41 14.13 33.99 11.49
C ALA A 41 15.26 34.20 10.46
N GLU A 42 16.12 35.19 10.67
CA GLU A 42 17.28 35.49 9.82
C GLU A 42 18.32 34.35 9.83
N GLN A 43 18.44 33.64 10.94
CA GLN A 43 19.30 32.47 11.06
C GLN A 43 18.66 31.20 10.53
N VAL A 44 17.33 31.10 10.57
CA VAL A 44 16.56 29.95 10.06
C VAL A 44 16.42 30.00 8.54
N ALA A 45 16.19 31.19 7.95
CA ALA A 45 15.93 31.38 6.52
C ALA A 45 16.93 30.66 5.58
N PRO A 46 18.25 30.64 5.82
CA PRO A 46 19.20 29.95 4.97
C PRO A 46 19.14 28.40 5.05
N ALA A 47 18.55 27.86 6.13
CA ALA A 47 18.45 26.43 6.38
C ALA A 47 17.13 25.81 5.90
N VAL A 48 16.18 26.63 5.42
CA VAL A 48 14.87 26.16 4.95
C VAL A 48 14.76 26.34 3.44
N ARG A 49 14.25 25.32 2.76
CA ARG A 49 14.11 25.35 1.29
C ARG A 49 12.91 26.18 0.82
N HIS A 50 11.83 26.18 1.58
CA HIS A 50 10.61 26.85 1.20
C HIS A 50 10.60 28.32 1.62
N LYS A 51 10.48 29.26 0.68
CA LYS A 51 10.51 30.71 0.96
C LYS A 51 9.49 31.14 2.04
N GLN A 52 8.30 30.50 2.06
CA GLN A 52 7.26 30.78 3.07
C GLN A 52 7.59 30.25 4.45
N ALA A 53 8.59 29.37 4.61
CA ALA A 53 8.99 28.87 5.93
C ALA A 53 9.55 29.98 6.83
N ALA A 54 10.37 30.87 6.27
CA ALA A 54 10.90 32.01 7.02
C ALA A 54 9.81 33.01 7.44
N GLU A 55 8.79 33.20 6.59
CA GLU A 55 7.61 34.00 6.93
C GLU A 55 6.74 33.32 8.00
N ALA A 56 6.51 32.02 7.86
CA ALA A 56 5.78 31.22 8.86
C ALA A 56 6.49 31.25 10.23
N TRP A 57 7.82 31.27 10.22
CA TRP A 57 8.63 31.37 11.44
C TRP A 57 8.40 32.67 12.21
N ARG A 58 8.21 33.79 11.51
CA ARG A 58 7.90 35.11 12.11
C ARG A 58 6.46 35.24 12.55
N ASN A 59 5.57 34.43 11.99
CA ASN A 59 4.13 34.53 12.23
C ASN A 59 3.73 33.83 13.53
N ALA A 60 3.24 34.61 14.51
CA ALA A 60 2.86 34.10 15.83
C ALA A 60 1.73 33.06 15.77
N GLU A 61 0.74 33.24 14.86
CA GLU A 61 -0.39 32.31 14.72
C GLU A 61 0.07 30.95 14.16
N LYS A 62 0.98 30.94 13.17
CA LYS A 62 1.56 29.69 12.61
C LYS A 62 2.40 28.98 13.65
N ARG A 63 3.13 29.70 14.50
CA ARG A 63 3.89 29.11 15.61
C ARG A 63 2.94 28.54 16.69
N ALA A 64 1.87 29.24 17.01
CA ALA A 64 0.82 28.77 17.93
C ALA A 64 0.13 27.53 17.37
N SER A 65 -0.18 27.49 16.07
CA SER A 65 -0.75 26.31 15.42
C SER A 65 0.18 25.09 15.48
N ALA A 66 1.48 25.27 15.27
CA ALA A 66 2.45 24.19 15.40
C ALA A 66 2.55 23.66 16.83
N ARG A 67 2.50 24.56 17.82
CA ARG A 67 2.45 24.20 19.23
C ARG A 67 1.21 23.40 19.58
N GLN A 68 0.05 23.87 19.15
CA GLN A 68 -1.22 23.16 19.33
C GLN A 68 -1.23 21.77 18.66
N ALA A 69 -0.62 21.64 17.49
CA ALA A 69 -0.46 20.36 16.83
C ALA A 69 0.45 19.39 17.63
N ALA A 70 1.49 19.90 18.28
CA ALA A 70 2.35 19.12 19.16
C ALA A 70 1.61 18.66 20.42
N GLU A 71 0.84 19.54 21.04
CA GLU A 71 -0.02 19.23 22.21
C GLU A 71 -1.06 18.14 21.85
N ALA A 72 -1.76 18.28 20.71
CA ALA A 72 -2.70 17.31 20.23
C ALA A 72 -2.06 15.93 19.90
N ALA A 73 -0.84 15.92 19.42
CA ALA A 73 -0.10 14.69 19.15
C ALA A 73 0.25 13.94 20.45
N LEU A 74 0.73 14.63 21.47
CA LEU A 74 1.01 14.05 22.78
C LEU A 74 -0.26 13.54 23.47
N GLU A 75 -1.36 14.32 23.41
CA GLU A 75 -2.66 13.87 23.92
C GLU A 75 -3.17 12.63 23.20
N TRP A 76 -2.98 12.55 21.88
CA TRP A 76 -3.36 11.38 21.10
C TRP A 76 -2.55 10.14 21.49
N GLU A 77 -1.25 10.29 21.76
CA GLU A 77 -0.37 9.19 22.19
C GLU A 77 -0.79 8.54 23.52
N MET A 78 -1.48 9.28 24.40
CA MET A 78 -2.00 8.76 25.67
C MET A 78 -3.10 7.68 25.49
N ARG A 79 -3.59 7.48 24.29
CA ARG A 79 -4.63 6.49 23.98
C ARG A 79 -4.03 5.11 23.77
N ASP A 80 -4.76 4.07 24.14
CA ASP A 80 -4.33 2.69 23.98
C ASP A 80 -4.00 2.35 22.52
N GLY A 81 -2.88 1.65 22.32
CA GLY A 81 -2.39 1.23 21.03
C GLY A 81 -1.88 2.36 20.14
N CYS A 82 -1.74 3.59 20.65
CA CYS A 82 -1.20 4.75 19.97
C CYS A 82 0.24 5.03 20.42
N ARG A 83 1.11 5.37 19.46
CA ARG A 83 2.50 5.73 19.72
C ARG A 83 2.99 6.79 18.74
N LEU A 84 3.72 7.78 19.25
CA LEU A 84 4.58 8.66 18.46
C LEU A 84 5.99 8.07 18.41
N MET A 85 6.50 7.84 17.20
CA MET A 85 7.86 7.41 16.98
C MET A 85 8.65 8.55 16.34
N LEU A 86 9.72 8.94 16.98
CA LEU A 86 10.60 10.02 16.52
C LEU A 86 11.84 9.44 15.85
N LEU A 87 12.40 10.17 14.89
CA LEU A 87 13.61 9.72 14.17
C LEU A 87 14.82 9.41 15.09
N GLN A 88 14.84 9.94 16.30
CA GLN A 88 15.89 9.67 17.29
C GLN A 88 15.60 8.50 18.23
N ASP A 89 14.42 7.87 18.12
CA ASP A 89 14.11 6.70 18.93
C ASP A 89 15.00 5.53 18.50
N GLU A 90 15.48 4.76 19.47
CA GLU A 90 16.41 3.63 19.25
C GLU A 90 15.83 2.55 18.33
N ASP A 91 14.52 2.40 18.36
CA ASP A 91 13.77 1.45 17.54
C ASP A 91 13.16 2.09 16.27
N PHE A 92 13.68 3.24 15.82
CA PHE A 92 13.24 3.81 14.54
C PHE A 92 13.69 2.91 13.39
N PRO A 93 12.78 2.53 12.43
CA PRO A 93 13.11 1.59 11.37
C PRO A 93 14.24 2.08 10.48
N GLU A 94 15.35 1.36 10.42
CA GLU A 94 16.52 1.71 9.60
C GLU A 94 16.15 1.89 8.13
N MET A 95 15.23 1.07 7.62
CA MET A 95 14.74 1.16 6.24
C MET A 95 14.20 2.54 5.88
N LEU A 96 13.64 3.27 6.83
CA LEU A 96 13.15 4.65 6.64
C LEU A 96 14.25 5.71 6.65
N THR A 97 15.50 5.33 6.85
CA THR A 97 16.67 6.22 6.75
C THR A 97 17.48 5.99 5.48
N GLN A 98 17.17 4.94 4.72
CA GLN A 98 17.89 4.53 3.52
C GLN A 98 17.15 4.97 2.25
N GLY A 99 17.79 5.74 1.39
CA GLY A 99 17.28 6.12 0.07
C GLY A 99 16.19 7.20 0.06
N LEU A 100 15.79 7.72 1.24
CA LEU A 100 14.84 8.83 1.34
C LEU A 100 15.21 9.76 2.50
N THR A 101 14.61 10.96 2.49
CA THR A 101 14.66 11.83 3.67
C THR A 101 13.71 11.27 4.74
N ALA A 102 14.28 10.78 5.84
CA ALA A 102 13.53 10.16 6.93
C ALA A 102 12.45 11.10 7.51
N PRO A 103 11.25 10.60 7.82
CA PRO A 103 10.23 11.39 8.49
C PRO A 103 10.67 11.70 9.93
N PRO A 104 10.58 12.97 10.39
CA PRO A 104 10.95 13.33 11.76
C PRO A 104 10.07 12.69 12.83
N VAL A 105 8.81 12.41 12.48
CA VAL A 105 7.76 11.89 13.36
C VAL A 105 6.88 10.92 12.58
N LEU A 106 6.56 9.81 13.19
CA LEU A 106 5.52 8.87 12.74
C LEU A 106 4.46 8.71 13.82
N PHE A 107 3.20 8.77 13.43
CA PHE A 107 2.05 8.35 14.21
C PHE A 107 1.80 6.87 13.92
N LEU A 108 1.76 6.05 14.95
CA LEU A 108 1.59 4.60 14.88
C LEU A 108 0.39 4.17 15.69
N ARG A 109 -0.47 3.32 15.11
CA ARG A 109 -1.62 2.74 15.82
C ARG A 109 -1.71 1.25 15.51
N GLY A 110 -1.60 0.42 16.54
CA GLY A 110 -1.66 -1.04 16.45
C GLY A 110 -0.32 -1.71 16.79
N ASN A 111 0.00 -2.81 16.10
CA ASN A 111 1.18 -3.63 16.37
C ASN A 111 2.47 -3.03 15.78
N VAL A 112 3.17 -2.23 16.56
CA VAL A 112 4.43 -1.55 16.14
C VAL A 112 5.53 -2.54 15.75
N ARG A 113 5.52 -3.78 16.27
CA ARG A 113 6.55 -4.79 15.94
C ARG A 113 6.60 -5.12 14.45
N LEU A 114 5.51 -4.88 13.70
CA LEU A 114 5.48 -5.11 12.25
C LEU A 114 6.46 -4.22 11.48
N LEU A 115 6.85 -3.04 12.02
CA LEU A 115 7.84 -2.16 11.37
C LEU A 115 9.25 -2.76 11.30
N HIS A 116 9.54 -3.76 12.13
CA HIS A 116 10.87 -4.39 12.22
C HIS A 116 10.95 -5.71 11.47
N LYS A 117 9.85 -6.13 10.84
CA LYS A 117 9.82 -7.33 10.01
C LYS A 117 10.14 -6.98 8.56
N PRO A 118 10.89 -7.83 7.83
CA PRO A 118 10.94 -7.76 6.39
C PRO A 118 9.53 -7.79 5.81
N SER A 119 9.21 -6.88 4.92
CA SER A 119 7.85 -6.71 4.41
C SER A 119 7.81 -6.49 2.90
N ALA A 120 6.66 -6.76 2.28
CA ALA A 120 6.41 -6.60 0.87
C ALA A 120 5.28 -5.58 0.64
N ALA A 121 5.48 -4.62 -0.26
CA ALA A 121 4.40 -3.72 -0.67
C ALA A 121 3.56 -4.35 -1.78
N ILE A 122 2.24 -4.18 -1.71
CA ILE A 122 1.31 -4.48 -2.80
C ILE A 122 0.55 -3.20 -3.12
N VAL A 123 0.67 -2.72 -4.36
CA VAL A 123 0.03 -1.49 -4.83
C VAL A 123 -0.61 -1.68 -6.20
N GLY A 124 -1.54 -0.80 -6.57
CA GLY A 124 -2.16 -0.88 -7.89
C GLY A 124 -3.29 0.11 -8.11
N SER A 125 -4.17 -0.22 -9.06
CA SER A 125 -5.31 0.58 -9.46
C SER A 125 -6.33 0.76 -8.34
N ARG A 126 -6.88 1.98 -8.23
CA ARG A 126 -8.04 2.27 -7.37
C ARG A 126 -9.36 1.73 -7.96
N HIS A 127 -9.41 1.61 -9.29
CA HIS A 127 -10.52 1.06 -10.07
C HIS A 127 -10.08 -0.28 -10.67
N ALA A 128 -9.61 -1.17 -9.80
CA ALA A 128 -9.11 -2.48 -10.19
C ALA A 128 -10.23 -3.39 -10.67
N THR A 129 -9.89 -4.26 -11.63
CA THR A 129 -10.79 -5.33 -12.06
C THR A 129 -11.03 -6.32 -10.91
N PRO A 130 -12.18 -7.00 -10.86
CA PRO A 130 -12.45 -8.03 -9.84
C PRO A 130 -11.37 -9.12 -9.80
N GLN A 131 -10.80 -9.47 -10.95
CA GLN A 131 -9.70 -10.43 -11.06
C GLN A 131 -8.43 -9.88 -10.39
N ALA A 132 -8.05 -8.64 -10.68
CA ALA A 132 -6.88 -8.02 -10.07
C ALA A 132 -7.03 -7.88 -8.55
N MET A 133 -8.22 -7.55 -8.05
CA MET A 133 -8.51 -7.53 -6.61
C MET A 133 -8.37 -8.91 -5.98
N ARG A 134 -8.85 -9.98 -6.64
CA ARG A 134 -8.65 -11.36 -6.16
C ARG A 134 -7.16 -11.70 -6.12
N ILE A 135 -6.40 -11.40 -7.17
CA ILE A 135 -4.95 -11.64 -7.23
C ILE A 135 -4.23 -10.90 -6.09
N ALA A 136 -4.54 -9.62 -5.87
CA ALA A 136 -3.94 -8.84 -4.77
C ALA A 136 -4.26 -9.43 -3.39
N LYS A 137 -5.50 -9.90 -3.20
CA LYS A 137 -5.92 -10.58 -1.97
C LYS A 137 -5.18 -11.90 -1.77
N ASP A 138 -5.05 -12.71 -2.81
CA ASP A 138 -4.36 -14.00 -2.77
C ASP A 138 -2.85 -13.81 -2.47
N PHE A 139 -2.17 -12.84 -3.09
CA PHE A 139 -0.80 -12.47 -2.73
C PHE A 139 -0.69 -11.97 -1.30
N GLY A 140 -1.60 -11.11 -0.86
CA GLY A 140 -1.64 -10.64 0.52
C GLY A 140 -1.74 -11.77 1.53
N LYS A 141 -2.65 -12.72 1.30
CA LYS A 141 -2.82 -13.92 2.12
C LYS A 141 -1.59 -14.84 2.10
N SER A 142 -1.01 -15.05 0.92
CA SER A 142 0.16 -15.92 0.75
C SER A 142 1.39 -15.36 1.46
N LEU A 143 1.68 -14.05 1.32
CA LEU A 143 2.74 -13.37 2.06
C LEU A 143 2.50 -13.43 3.57
N GLY A 144 1.28 -13.12 4.02
CA GLY A 144 0.90 -13.22 5.41
C GLY A 144 1.07 -14.63 5.98
N GLY A 145 0.79 -15.68 5.18
CA GLY A 145 1.04 -17.08 5.54
C GLY A 145 2.51 -17.44 5.75
N GLN A 146 3.43 -16.67 5.15
CA GLN A 146 4.88 -16.75 5.40
C GLN A 146 5.35 -15.80 6.52
N ASN A 147 4.42 -15.25 7.30
CA ASN A 147 4.71 -14.26 8.35
C ASN A 147 5.38 -12.97 7.83
N ILE A 148 5.16 -12.62 6.54
CA ILE A 148 5.66 -11.42 5.88
C ILE A 148 4.54 -10.37 5.89
N PRO A 149 4.71 -9.22 6.57
CA PRO A 149 3.73 -8.14 6.56
C PRO A 149 3.55 -7.54 5.17
N VAL A 150 2.29 -7.26 4.81
CA VAL A 150 1.97 -6.54 3.58
C VAL A 150 1.85 -5.05 3.86
N VAL A 151 2.63 -4.24 3.15
CA VAL A 151 2.55 -2.78 3.22
C VAL A 151 1.70 -2.25 2.07
N SER A 152 0.73 -1.40 2.36
CA SER A 152 -0.06 -0.74 1.32
C SER A 152 -0.63 0.60 1.79
N GLY A 153 -1.34 1.29 0.89
CA GLY A 153 -1.72 2.69 1.10
C GLY A 153 -3.18 2.91 1.47
N MET A 154 -3.96 1.89 1.80
CA MET A 154 -5.37 2.03 2.19
C MET A 154 -6.28 2.61 1.10
N ALA A 155 -5.85 2.71 -0.16
CA ALA A 155 -6.69 3.16 -1.27
C ALA A 155 -7.75 2.10 -1.61
N SER A 156 -8.81 2.50 -2.33
CA SER A 156 -9.75 1.54 -2.92
C SER A 156 -9.04 0.61 -3.91
N GLY A 157 -9.64 -0.52 -4.25
CA GLY A 157 -9.12 -1.47 -5.24
C GLY A 157 -8.00 -2.34 -4.67
N ILE A 158 -6.83 -2.33 -5.31
CA ILE A 158 -5.72 -3.23 -5.00
C ILE A 158 -5.25 -3.13 -3.54
N ASP A 159 -5.06 -1.91 -3.03
CA ASP A 159 -4.59 -1.71 -1.65
C ASP A 159 -5.57 -2.34 -0.64
N THR A 160 -6.88 -2.11 -0.83
CA THR A 160 -7.94 -2.71 0.01
C THR A 160 -7.87 -4.23 -0.02
N ALA A 161 -7.79 -4.83 -1.21
CA ALA A 161 -7.75 -6.28 -1.38
C ALA A 161 -6.48 -6.90 -0.77
N ALA A 162 -5.33 -6.25 -0.93
CA ALA A 162 -4.06 -6.67 -0.34
C ALA A 162 -4.12 -6.69 1.20
N HIS A 163 -4.64 -5.62 1.81
CA HIS A 163 -4.84 -5.57 3.27
C HIS A 163 -5.79 -6.66 3.76
N GLN A 164 -6.92 -6.87 3.07
CA GLN A 164 -7.88 -7.91 3.42
C GLN A 164 -7.25 -9.31 3.37
N GLY A 165 -6.46 -9.61 2.32
CA GLY A 165 -5.77 -10.88 2.21
C GLY A 165 -4.75 -11.09 3.34
N ALA A 166 -3.95 -10.08 3.63
CA ALA A 166 -2.94 -10.14 4.69
C ALA A 166 -3.55 -10.33 6.09
N LEU A 167 -4.73 -9.76 6.36
CA LEU A 167 -5.45 -9.93 7.63
C LEU A 167 -6.05 -11.33 7.82
N GLU A 168 -6.17 -12.13 6.76
CA GLU A 168 -6.57 -13.55 6.85
C GLU A 168 -5.43 -14.47 7.34
N ALA A 169 -4.22 -13.93 7.55
CA ALA A 169 -3.03 -14.68 7.93
C ALA A 169 -2.25 -13.96 9.06
N GLU A 170 -1.28 -14.66 9.66
CA GLU A 170 -0.56 -14.18 10.86
C GLU A 170 0.50 -13.09 10.58
N GLY A 171 0.93 -12.93 9.33
CA GLY A 171 1.95 -11.95 8.94
C GLY A 171 1.55 -10.51 9.21
N GLY A 172 0.24 -10.24 9.14
CA GLY A 172 -0.33 -8.94 9.38
C GLY A 172 -0.14 -7.96 8.21
N THR A 173 -0.55 -6.71 8.42
CA THR A 173 -0.44 -5.67 7.40
C THR A 173 -0.11 -4.31 8.01
N ILE A 174 0.58 -3.46 7.22
CA ILE A 174 0.93 -2.08 7.55
C ILE A 174 0.22 -1.15 6.57
N ALA A 175 -0.74 -0.38 7.08
CA ALA A 175 -1.45 0.61 6.29
C ALA A 175 -0.81 1.99 6.47
N VAL A 176 -0.17 2.51 5.42
CA VAL A 176 0.40 3.86 5.44
C VAL A 176 -0.65 4.86 4.97
N TRP A 177 -0.95 5.88 5.77
CA TRP A 177 -2.03 6.83 5.48
C TRP A 177 -1.52 8.14 4.89
N GLY A 178 -2.30 8.74 3.98
CA GLY A 178 -2.06 10.07 3.41
C GLY A 178 -2.85 11.19 4.13
N THR A 179 -3.38 10.90 5.31
CA THR A 179 -4.17 11.79 6.19
C THR A 179 -3.62 11.74 7.60
N GLY A 180 -4.07 12.61 8.49
CA GLY A 180 -3.83 12.41 9.92
C GLY A 180 -4.34 11.05 10.38
N ILE A 181 -3.68 10.48 11.38
CA ILE A 181 -3.99 9.14 11.92
C ILE A 181 -5.41 9.03 12.50
N ASP A 182 -6.05 10.16 12.76
CA ASP A 182 -7.43 10.32 13.23
C ASP A 182 -8.48 10.34 12.11
N ARG A 183 -8.06 10.29 10.82
CA ARG A 183 -8.95 10.47 9.65
C ARG A 183 -8.86 9.35 8.65
N ILE A 184 -9.86 8.48 8.66
CA ILE A 184 -9.96 7.35 7.71
C ILE A 184 -10.32 7.86 6.31
N TYR A 185 -9.54 7.46 5.32
CA TYR A 185 -9.80 7.73 3.91
C TYR A 185 -9.34 6.56 3.01
N PRO A 186 -10.17 6.09 2.06
CA PRO A 186 -11.55 6.51 1.80
C PRO A 186 -12.53 6.05 2.91
N PRO A 187 -13.71 6.71 3.03
CA PRO A 187 -14.70 6.33 4.05
C PRO A 187 -15.23 4.90 3.91
N SER A 188 -15.24 4.36 2.69
CA SER A 188 -15.62 2.96 2.41
C SER A 188 -14.75 1.93 3.14
N ASN A 189 -13.50 2.29 3.47
CA ASN A 189 -12.55 1.41 4.15
C ASN A 189 -12.59 1.54 5.69
N LYS A 190 -13.66 2.12 6.25
CA LYS A 190 -13.76 2.37 7.70
C LYS A 190 -13.61 1.08 8.53
N ASN A 191 -14.32 0.02 8.16
CA ASN A 191 -14.25 -1.26 8.88
C ASN A 191 -12.86 -1.91 8.77
N LEU A 192 -12.28 -1.87 7.58
CA LEU A 192 -10.91 -2.35 7.33
C LEU A 192 -9.88 -1.58 8.17
N ALA A 193 -10.04 -0.26 8.31
CA ALA A 193 -9.15 0.56 9.15
C ALA A 193 -9.19 0.14 10.63
N TYR A 194 -10.36 -0.17 11.16
CA TYR A 194 -10.48 -0.67 12.54
C TYR A 194 -9.85 -2.05 12.69
N GLU A 195 -10.07 -2.95 11.74
CA GLU A 195 -9.47 -4.27 11.78
C GLU A 195 -7.94 -4.22 11.69
N ILE A 196 -7.38 -3.32 10.85
CA ILE A 196 -5.93 -3.10 10.79
C ILE A 196 -5.41 -2.50 12.10
N ALA A 197 -6.13 -1.58 12.73
CA ALA A 197 -5.73 -1.02 14.02
C ALA A 197 -5.66 -2.07 15.13
N GLU A 198 -6.47 -3.13 15.05
CA GLU A 198 -6.52 -4.23 16.00
C GLU A 198 -5.48 -5.32 15.73
N LYS A 199 -5.36 -5.76 14.46
CA LYS A 199 -4.54 -6.93 14.05
C LYS A 199 -3.26 -6.58 13.30
N GLY A 200 -3.14 -5.35 12.79
CA GLY A 200 -2.04 -4.85 11.98
C GLY A 200 -1.44 -3.58 12.55
N LEU A 201 -0.99 -2.71 11.67
CA LEU A 201 -0.40 -1.41 12.02
C LEU A 201 -0.87 -0.33 11.05
N ILE A 202 -1.26 0.82 11.58
CA ILE A 202 -1.50 2.04 10.82
C ILE A 202 -0.35 3.01 11.06
N VAL A 203 0.18 3.60 9.99
CA VAL A 203 1.29 4.55 10.00
C VAL A 203 0.88 5.84 9.30
N SER A 204 1.16 6.99 9.89
CA SER A 204 1.02 8.30 9.24
C SER A 204 2.15 9.25 9.64
N GLU A 205 2.63 10.05 8.67
CA GLU A 205 3.56 11.17 8.95
C GLU A 205 2.85 12.53 9.09
N PHE A 206 1.52 12.55 8.98
CA PHE A 206 0.73 13.77 8.96
C PHE A 206 0.17 14.10 10.34
N PRO A 207 0.20 15.38 10.75
CA PRO A 207 -0.38 15.81 12.01
C PRO A 207 -1.85 15.44 12.16
N ILE A 208 -2.30 15.30 13.40
CA ILE A 208 -3.71 15.12 13.78
C ILE A 208 -4.59 16.16 13.08
N GLY A 209 -5.74 15.74 12.57
CA GLY A 209 -6.69 16.61 11.88
C GLY A 209 -6.39 16.85 10.40
N THR A 210 -5.25 16.35 9.86
CA THR A 210 -4.92 16.51 8.44
C THR A 210 -5.97 15.84 7.55
N ARG A 211 -6.66 16.65 6.75
CA ARG A 211 -7.69 16.19 5.80
C ARG A 211 -7.07 15.51 4.57
N PRO A 212 -7.83 14.70 3.83
CA PRO A 212 -7.40 14.18 2.53
C PRO A 212 -7.07 15.35 1.58
N TYR A 213 -5.83 15.39 1.11
CA TYR A 213 -5.35 16.34 0.13
C TYR A 213 -4.55 15.60 -0.95
N ALA A 214 -4.81 15.91 -2.21
CA ALA A 214 -4.23 15.17 -3.34
C ALA A 214 -2.70 15.06 -3.29
N GLY A 215 -2.01 16.13 -2.86
CA GLY A 215 -0.55 16.16 -2.74
C GLY A 215 0.03 15.27 -1.62
N ASN A 216 -0.79 14.86 -0.64
CA ASN A 216 -0.33 14.00 0.45
C ASN A 216 -0.13 12.54 0.00
N PHE A 217 -0.91 12.06 -0.97
CA PHE A 217 -0.85 10.66 -1.41
C PHE A 217 0.48 10.31 -2.09
N PRO A 218 0.98 11.08 -3.07
CA PRO A 218 2.31 10.84 -3.61
C PRO A 218 3.43 10.98 -2.56
N ARG A 219 3.32 11.95 -1.66
CA ARG A 219 4.27 12.13 -0.57
C ARG A 219 4.31 10.92 0.37
N ARG A 220 3.15 10.34 0.71
CA ARG A 220 3.04 9.15 1.53
C ARG A 220 3.65 7.92 0.84
N ASN A 221 3.50 7.78 -0.48
CA ASN A 221 3.93 6.60 -1.23
C ASN A 221 5.41 6.27 -1.04
N ARG A 222 6.27 7.27 -0.76
CA ARG A 222 7.68 7.03 -0.42
C ARG A 222 7.84 6.16 0.83
N LEU A 223 6.93 6.26 1.80
CA LEU A 223 6.98 5.43 3.00
C LEU A 223 6.55 3.99 2.72
N ILE A 224 5.60 3.78 1.78
CA ILE A 224 5.23 2.43 1.33
C ILE A 224 6.46 1.75 0.70
N ALA A 225 7.11 2.42 -0.24
CA ALA A 225 8.32 1.92 -0.91
C ALA A 225 9.46 1.67 0.09
N ALA A 226 9.70 2.61 1.02
CA ALA A 226 10.80 2.53 1.96
C ALA A 226 10.62 1.44 3.03
N LEU A 227 9.39 1.18 3.47
CA LEU A 227 9.07 0.14 4.46
C LEU A 227 9.15 -1.28 3.89
N SER A 228 9.34 -1.45 2.58
CA SER A 228 9.25 -2.75 1.91
C SER A 228 10.55 -3.12 1.21
N GLN A 229 10.90 -4.41 1.21
CA GLN A 229 12.03 -4.91 0.42
C GLN A 229 11.67 -5.05 -1.06
N VAL A 230 10.39 -5.30 -1.36
CA VAL A 230 9.85 -5.45 -2.70
C VAL A 230 8.53 -4.70 -2.82
N THR A 231 8.28 -4.13 -4.00
CA THR A 231 7.00 -3.53 -4.36
C THR A 231 6.38 -4.29 -5.53
N LEU A 232 5.28 -5.00 -5.26
CA LEU A 232 4.47 -5.71 -6.26
C LEU A 232 3.37 -4.78 -6.78
N VAL A 233 3.33 -4.57 -8.10
CA VAL A 233 2.26 -3.84 -8.79
C VAL A 233 1.33 -4.85 -9.45
N VAL A 234 0.08 -4.95 -8.97
CA VAL A 234 -0.86 -5.97 -9.44
C VAL A 234 -1.61 -5.53 -10.70
N GLU A 235 -2.11 -4.33 -10.74
CA GLU A 235 -2.77 -3.72 -11.91
C GLU A 235 -2.52 -2.22 -11.92
N ALA A 236 -2.08 -1.67 -13.06
CA ALA A 236 -1.82 -0.24 -13.21
C ALA A 236 -1.99 0.22 -14.66
N ALA A 237 -2.73 1.29 -14.86
CA ALA A 237 -2.68 2.06 -16.12
C ALA A 237 -1.39 2.89 -16.17
N LEU A 238 -1.03 3.44 -17.36
CA LEU A 238 0.21 4.22 -17.54
C LEU A 238 0.30 5.47 -16.65
N GLU A 239 -0.84 6.04 -16.26
CA GLU A 239 -0.92 7.23 -15.41
C GLU A 239 -1.22 6.91 -13.94
N SER A 240 -1.14 5.63 -13.56
CA SER A 240 -1.46 5.20 -12.20
C SER A 240 -0.44 5.75 -11.18
N GLY A 241 -0.96 6.25 -10.05
CA GLY A 241 -0.12 6.66 -8.91
C GLY A 241 0.70 5.51 -8.30
N SER A 242 0.34 4.24 -8.56
CA SER A 242 1.13 3.08 -8.15
C SER A 242 2.47 2.98 -8.86
N LEU A 243 2.57 3.51 -10.11
CA LEU A 243 3.85 3.61 -10.82
C LEU A 243 4.81 4.60 -10.15
N ILE A 244 4.30 5.63 -9.47
CA ILE A 244 5.12 6.53 -8.65
C ILE A 244 5.74 5.74 -7.49
N THR A 245 4.96 4.89 -6.82
CA THR A 245 5.48 4.03 -5.73
C THR A 245 6.55 3.08 -6.23
N ALA A 246 6.33 2.43 -7.39
CA ALA A 246 7.30 1.56 -8.02
C ALA A 246 8.59 2.30 -8.39
N GLY A 247 8.49 3.51 -8.97
CA GLY A 247 9.65 4.34 -9.28
C GLY A 247 10.46 4.71 -8.04
N LEU A 248 9.77 5.13 -6.96
CA LEU A 248 10.41 5.44 -5.68
C LEU A 248 11.10 4.20 -5.06
N ALA A 249 10.50 3.01 -5.18
CA ALA A 249 11.11 1.77 -4.72
C ALA A 249 12.41 1.47 -5.49
N ALA A 250 12.40 1.59 -6.82
CA ALA A 250 13.57 1.40 -7.67
C ALA A 250 14.69 2.43 -7.35
N GLU A 251 14.33 3.71 -7.17
CA GLU A 251 15.28 4.77 -6.75
C GLU A 251 15.95 4.49 -5.41
N MET A 252 15.26 3.79 -4.51
CA MET A 252 15.78 3.35 -3.21
C MET A 252 16.55 2.02 -3.27
N GLY A 253 16.71 1.42 -4.46
CA GLY A 253 17.34 0.11 -4.63
C GLY A 253 16.51 -1.05 -4.08
N ARG A 254 15.18 -0.89 -4.02
CA ARG A 254 14.24 -1.95 -3.66
C ARG A 254 13.77 -2.68 -4.91
N GLU A 255 13.44 -3.95 -4.77
CA GLU A 255 12.91 -4.74 -5.88
C GLU A 255 11.54 -4.25 -6.33
N VAL A 256 11.32 -4.24 -7.64
CA VAL A 256 10.04 -3.90 -8.25
C VAL A 256 9.57 -5.08 -9.09
N MET A 257 8.35 -5.48 -8.84
CA MET A 257 7.71 -6.62 -9.47
C MET A 257 6.34 -6.23 -10.03
N ALA A 258 5.90 -6.88 -11.08
CA ALA A 258 4.63 -6.59 -11.70
C ALA A 258 3.90 -7.85 -12.17
N VAL A 259 2.60 -7.90 -11.87
CA VAL A 259 1.72 -8.96 -12.37
C VAL A 259 1.39 -8.68 -13.84
N PRO A 260 1.59 -9.65 -14.75
CA PRO A 260 1.20 -9.51 -16.14
C PRO A 260 -0.33 -9.49 -16.29
N GLY A 261 -0.80 -8.94 -17.40
CA GLY A 261 -2.22 -8.95 -17.73
C GLY A 261 -2.44 -8.99 -19.24
N SER A 262 -3.70 -8.93 -19.67
CA SER A 262 -4.01 -8.89 -21.10
C SER A 262 -3.42 -7.66 -21.78
N ILE A 263 -2.87 -7.85 -22.98
CA ILE A 263 -2.36 -6.72 -23.79
C ILE A 263 -3.48 -5.77 -24.23
N ASP A 264 -4.73 -6.22 -24.21
CA ASP A 264 -5.91 -5.41 -24.56
C ASP A 264 -6.46 -4.63 -23.35
N ASN A 265 -6.06 -5.02 -22.12
CA ASN A 265 -6.48 -4.32 -20.92
C ASN A 265 -5.66 -3.03 -20.72
N PRO A 266 -6.26 -1.82 -20.82
CA PRO A 266 -5.56 -0.57 -20.59
C PRO A 266 -5.01 -0.45 -19.16
N HIS A 267 -5.65 -1.12 -18.18
CA HIS A 267 -5.21 -1.14 -16.78
C HIS A 267 -3.98 -2.04 -16.55
N SER A 268 -3.56 -2.86 -17.51
CA SER A 268 -2.33 -3.66 -17.44
C SER A 268 -1.13 -2.98 -18.09
N LYS A 269 -1.33 -1.89 -18.84
CA LYS A 269 -0.25 -1.21 -19.59
C LYS A 269 0.87 -0.67 -18.71
N GLY A 270 0.55 -0.23 -17.49
CA GLY A 270 1.55 0.20 -16.49
C GLY A 270 2.42 -0.96 -16.01
N CYS A 271 1.81 -2.13 -15.71
CA CYS A 271 2.56 -3.34 -15.36
C CYS A 271 3.46 -3.80 -16.52
N HIS A 272 2.94 -3.78 -17.78
CA HIS A 272 3.74 -4.11 -18.96
C HIS A 272 4.92 -3.15 -19.14
N LYS A 273 4.72 -1.85 -18.87
CA LYS A 273 5.81 -0.87 -18.91
C LYS A 273 6.86 -1.21 -17.86
N LEU A 274 6.47 -1.45 -16.61
CA LEU A 274 7.40 -1.82 -15.55
C LEU A 274 8.22 -3.07 -15.91
N ILE A 275 7.58 -4.12 -16.47
CA ILE A 275 8.27 -5.35 -16.90
C ILE A 275 9.28 -5.04 -18.01
N LYS A 276 8.93 -4.19 -18.99
CA LYS A 276 9.85 -3.77 -20.04
C LYS A 276 11.00 -2.92 -19.52
N ASP A 277 10.78 -2.16 -18.45
CA ASP A 277 11.77 -1.32 -17.78
C ASP A 277 12.65 -2.15 -16.79
N GLY A 278 12.43 -3.47 -16.67
CA GLY A 278 13.24 -4.38 -15.87
C GLY A 278 12.60 -4.92 -14.60
N ALA A 279 11.36 -4.55 -14.31
CA ALA A 279 10.63 -5.16 -13.18
C ALA A 279 10.41 -6.66 -13.44
N LYS A 280 10.54 -7.49 -12.41
CA LYS A 280 10.32 -8.93 -12.51
C LYS A 280 8.85 -9.22 -12.77
N LEU A 281 8.56 -10.02 -13.81
CA LEU A 281 7.24 -10.59 -14.03
C LEU A 281 6.93 -11.57 -12.89
N THR A 282 5.74 -11.45 -12.27
CA THR A 282 5.37 -12.19 -11.06
C THR A 282 4.00 -12.83 -11.24
N GLU A 283 3.95 -14.15 -11.11
CA GLU A 283 2.73 -14.96 -11.24
C GLU A 283 2.36 -15.66 -9.93
N CYS A 284 3.36 -15.89 -9.05
CA CYS A 284 3.15 -16.61 -7.79
C CYS A 284 4.05 -16.06 -6.67
N LEU A 285 3.83 -16.55 -5.44
CA LEU A 285 4.63 -16.17 -4.27
C LEU A 285 6.11 -16.53 -4.42
N ASP A 286 6.40 -17.67 -5.04
CA ASP A 286 7.79 -18.15 -5.19
C ASP A 286 8.63 -17.19 -6.03
N ASP A 287 8.04 -16.49 -7.01
CA ASP A 287 8.73 -15.45 -7.77
C ASP A 287 9.24 -14.33 -6.85
N ILE A 288 8.42 -13.94 -5.85
CA ILE A 288 8.79 -12.91 -4.86
C ILE A 288 9.89 -13.42 -3.94
N LEU A 289 9.74 -14.64 -3.42
CA LEU A 289 10.68 -15.20 -2.44
C LEU A 289 12.04 -15.52 -3.07
N ASN A 290 12.07 -15.93 -4.33
CA ASN A 290 13.29 -16.21 -5.07
C ASN A 290 14.12 -14.93 -5.35
N GLU A 291 13.47 -13.82 -5.68
CA GLU A 291 14.13 -12.53 -5.89
C GLU A 291 14.48 -11.83 -4.57
N CYS A 292 13.69 -12.05 -3.51
CA CYS A 292 13.84 -11.39 -2.21
C CYS A 292 13.98 -12.41 -1.07
N PRO A 293 15.04 -13.23 -1.02
CA PRO A 293 15.22 -14.23 0.04
C PRO A 293 15.33 -13.61 1.45
N GLY A 294 15.68 -12.33 1.54
CA GLY A 294 15.69 -11.55 2.77
C GLY A 294 14.35 -11.43 3.47
N LEU A 295 13.23 -11.64 2.77
CA LEU A 295 11.89 -11.65 3.35
C LEU A 295 11.70 -12.80 4.36
N LEU A 296 12.43 -13.91 4.22
CA LEU A 296 12.33 -15.07 5.11
C LEU A 296 13.32 -15.04 6.29
N GLN A 297 14.28 -14.13 6.32
CA GLN A 297 15.41 -14.16 7.27
C GLN A 297 15.04 -13.90 8.75
N ASN A 298 13.81 -13.42 9.04
CA ASN A 298 13.35 -13.13 10.41
C ASN A 298 12.17 -13.99 10.87
N THR A 299 11.86 -15.06 10.18
CA THR A 299 10.83 -16.01 10.63
C THR A 299 11.45 -17.01 11.59
N GLY A 300 11.98 -16.60 12.74
CA GLY A 300 12.35 -17.41 13.91
C GLY A 300 12.70 -18.91 13.75
N ALA A 301 13.24 -19.33 12.61
CA ALA A 301 13.69 -20.68 12.36
C ALA A 301 15.21 -20.73 12.54
N SER A 302 15.59 -21.38 13.63
CA SER A 302 16.92 -21.90 13.96
C SER A 302 17.74 -22.25 12.72
N SER A 303 18.96 -21.73 12.69
CA SER A 303 20.04 -22.09 11.78
C SER A 303 20.04 -23.57 11.34
N TYR A 304 19.60 -23.86 10.14
CA TYR A 304 20.02 -25.07 9.46
C TYR A 304 21.31 -24.76 8.69
N SER A 305 22.44 -25.19 9.24
CA SER A 305 23.71 -25.28 8.54
C SER A 305 23.54 -26.22 7.34
N ILE A 306 23.66 -25.66 6.14
CA ILE A 306 23.75 -26.46 4.91
C ILE A 306 25.16 -27.07 4.89
N ASN A 307 25.26 -28.32 5.29
CA ASN A 307 26.38 -29.17 4.91
C ASN A 307 26.30 -29.40 3.39
N LYS A 308 27.27 -28.85 2.68
CA LYS A 308 27.59 -29.29 1.33
C LYS A 308 28.14 -30.71 1.41
N ASP A 309 27.35 -31.68 1.02
CA ASP A 309 27.85 -32.93 0.47
C ASP A 309 27.02 -33.31 -0.75
N THR A 310 27.81 -33.64 -1.77
CA THR A 310 27.53 -33.91 -3.14
C THR A 310 26.72 -35.17 -3.40
N SER A 311 26.03 -35.13 -4.55
CA SER A 311 25.59 -36.25 -5.41
C SER A 311 24.28 -36.95 -5.02
N ASP A 312 23.25 -36.91 -5.78
CA ASP A 312 22.93 -37.74 -6.92
C ASP A 312 21.47 -37.53 -7.41
N THR A 313 21.30 -37.63 -8.65
CA THR A 313 20.13 -37.77 -9.53
C THR A 313 18.80 -38.23 -8.92
N GLY A 314 17.70 -37.54 -9.30
CA GLY A 314 16.35 -38.09 -9.12
C GLY A 314 15.23 -37.08 -9.44
N SER A 315 14.97 -36.82 -10.71
CA SER A 315 13.77 -36.14 -11.21
C SER A 315 12.48 -36.80 -10.66
N ARG A 316 11.70 -36.05 -9.89
CA ARG A 316 10.32 -36.41 -9.58
C ARG A 316 9.45 -35.17 -9.63
N ALA A 317 8.78 -35.00 -10.77
CA ALA A 317 7.72 -34.02 -10.96
C ALA A 317 6.56 -34.33 -9.98
N VAL A 318 6.29 -33.41 -9.07
CA VAL A 318 5.06 -33.39 -8.26
C VAL A 318 4.05 -32.51 -8.95
N GLN A 319 3.11 -33.13 -9.65
CA GLN A 319 1.88 -32.47 -10.10
C GLN A 319 0.99 -32.26 -8.87
N THR A 320 0.87 -31.03 -8.37
CA THR A 320 -0.19 -30.65 -7.47
C THR A 320 -1.41 -30.23 -8.26
N ALA A 321 -2.41 -31.11 -8.30
CA ALA A 321 -3.73 -30.83 -8.87
C ALA A 321 -4.45 -29.78 -8.00
N TYR A 322 -4.85 -28.68 -8.63
CA TYR A 322 -5.72 -27.65 -8.06
C TYR A 322 -7.15 -28.22 -7.94
N ALA A 323 -7.67 -28.29 -6.72
CA ALA A 323 -9.08 -28.62 -6.46
C ALA A 323 -9.87 -27.33 -6.21
N PRO A 324 -11.02 -27.12 -6.89
CA PRO A 324 -11.84 -25.93 -6.66
C PRO A 324 -12.60 -26.00 -5.32
N PRO A 325 -12.83 -24.86 -4.64
CA PRO A 325 -13.56 -24.82 -3.38
C PRO A 325 -15.08 -25.03 -3.57
N PRO A 326 -15.81 -25.52 -2.54
CA PRO A 326 -17.23 -25.81 -2.62
C PRO A 326 -18.10 -24.56 -2.65
N ALA A 327 -19.22 -24.66 -3.38
CA ALA A 327 -20.19 -23.61 -3.60
C ALA A 327 -20.89 -23.12 -2.33
N ALA A 328 -20.90 -21.81 -2.10
CA ALA A 328 -21.67 -21.16 -1.04
C ALA A 328 -23.08 -20.77 -1.53
N LYS A 329 -24.08 -20.91 -0.65
CA LYS A 329 -25.51 -20.69 -0.90
C LYS A 329 -25.85 -19.21 -1.05
N MET A 330 -26.77 -18.92 -2.00
CA MET A 330 -27.31 -17.60 -2.34
C MET A 330 -28.34 -17.08 -1.32
N PRO A 331 -28.48 -15.76 -1.20
CA PRO A 331 -29.77 -15.13 -0.86
C PRO A 331 -30.42 -14.47 -2.10
N SER A 332 -31.74 -14.42 -2.06
CA SER A 332 -32.65 -14.04 -3.13
C SER A 332 -33.03 -12.55 -3.16
N GLU A 333 -33.26 -12.06 -4.37
CA GLU A 333 -34.19 -11.04 -4.87
C GLU A 333 -34.04 -9.53 -4.51
N GLY A 334 -34.04 -8.75 -5.63
CA GLY A 334 -34.40 -7.33 -5.66
C GLY A 334 -34.10 -6.65 -7.01
N ALA A 335 -35.13 -6.49 -7.82
CA ALA A 335 -35.11 -5.97 -9.20
C ALA A 335 -34.83 -4.46 -9.29
N ALA A 336 -34.13 -4.00 -10.35
CA ALA A 336 -34.51 -2.81 -11.14
C ALA A 336 -33.62 -2.71 -12.39
N GLY A 337 -34.24 -2.58 -13.56
CA GLY A 337 -33.57 -2.51 -14.86
C GLY A 337 -33.09 -1.10 -15.21
N GLY A 338 -32.19 -1.10 -16.19
CA GLY A 338 -31.70 0.12 -16.88
C GLY A 338 -30.23 0.45 -16.61
N THR A 339 -29.36 0.03 -17.50
CA THR A 339 -27.88 0.14 -17.66
C THR A 339 -27.14 -1.19 -17.52
N ALA A 340 -27.78 -2.31 -17.84
CA ALA A 340 -27.21 -3.65 -17.65
C ALA A 340 -25.94 -3.93 -18.49
N VAL A 341 -25.84 -3.38 -19.69
CA VAL A 341 -24.78 -3.71 -20.67
C VAL A 341 -23.42 -3.12 -20.28
N GLY A 342 -23.36 -1.87 -19.84
CA GLY A 342 -22.12 -1.25 -19.36
C GLY A 342 -21.56 -1.92 -18.11
N GLY A 343 -22.43 -2.29 -17.18
CA GLY A 343 -22.04 -2.99 -15.95
C GLY A 343 -21.49 -4.40 -16.17
N ILE A 344 -21.94 -5.10 -17.23
CA ILE A 344 -21.43 -6.43 -17.59
C ILE A 344 -19.99 -6.34 -18.08
N LEU A 345 -19.70 -5.44 -19.02
CA LEU A 345 -18.35 -5.24 -19.56
C LEU A 345 -17.36 -4.78 -18.49
N ASP A 346 -17.79 -3.95 -17.55
CA ASP A 346 -16.93 -3.48 -16.46
C ASP A 346 -16.58 -4.60 -15.46
N LYS A 347 -17.51 -5.50 -15.20
CA LYS A 347 -17.30 -6.65 -14.30
C LYS A 347 -16.58 -7.82 -14.97
N MET A 348 -16.72 -7.94 -16.28
CA MET A 348 -16.13 -9.02 -17.05
C MET A 348 -14.60 -8.95 -17.12
N GLY A 349 -14.02 -7.73 -17.12
CA GLY A 349 -12.59 -7.56 -17.37
C GLY A 349 -12.19 -7.96 -18.79
N PHE A 350 -10.90 -8.27 -19.00
CA PHE A 350 -10.34 -8.62 -20.31
C PHE A 350 -9.90 -10.09 -20.41
N ASP A 351 -10.00 -10.84 -19.32
CA ASP A 351 -9.67 -12.28 -19.32
C ASP A 351 -10.92 -13.14 -19.54
N PRO A 352 -10.76 -14.36 -20.11
CA PRO A 352 -11.88 -15.26 -20.31
C PRO A 352 -12.58 -15.62 -19.01
N ILE A 353 -13.88 -15.31 -18.89
CA ILE A 353 -14.69 -15.58 -17.70
C ILE A 353 -15.84 -16.54 -18.02
N HIS A 354 -16.17 -17.44 -17.08
CA HIS A 354 -17.34 -18.30 -17.21
C HIS A 354 -18.60 -17.52 -16.84
N PRO A 355 -19.73 -17.66 -17.61
CA PRO A 355 -20.97 -16.93 -17.31
C PRO A 355 -21.48 -17.12 -15.90
N ASP A 356 -21.36 -18.31 -15.31
CA ASP A 356 -21.82 -18.57 -13.95
C ASP A 356 -21.07 -17.72 -12.90
N VAL A 357 -19.75 -17.49 -13.11
CA VAL A 357 -18.95 -16.63 -12.25
C VAL A 357 -19.39 -15.18 -12.40
N LEU A 358 -19.63 -14.76 -13.65
CA LEU A 358 -20.06 -13.40 -13.98
C LEU A 358 -21.50 -13.14 -13.46
N ALA A 359 -22.40 -14.10 -13.58
CA ALA A 359 -23.75 -14.05 -13.02
C ALA A 359 -23.73 -13.84 -11.50
N GLY A 360 -22.84 -14.58 -10.80
CA GLY A 360 -22.64 -14.42 -9.36
C GLY A 360 -22.10 -13.04 -8.98
N GLN A 361 -21.18 -12.48 -9.75
CA GLN A 361 -20.61 -11.15 -9.51
C GLN A 361 -21.59 -10.01 -9.76
N LEU A 362 -22.52 -10.20 -10.71
CA LEU A 362 -23.53 -9.22 -11.09
C LEU A 362 -24.85 -9.39 -10.32
N ALA A 363 -24.99 -10.45 -9.54
CA ALA A 363 -26.25 -10.88 -8.93
C ALA A 363 -27.40 -10.92 -9.97
N MET A 364 -27.09 -11.37 -11.20
CA MET A 364 -27.97 -11.41 -12.35
C MET A 364 -28.39 -12.84 -12.64
N PRO A 365 -29.70 -13.12 -12.98
CA PRO A 365 -30.14 -14.43 -13.42
C PRO A 365 -29.33 -14.88 -14.65
N ALA A 366 -28.98 -16.17 -14.69
CA ALA A 366 -28.19 -16.72 -15.79
C ALA A 366 -28.82 -16.50 -17.17
N ALA A 367 -30.14 -16.61 -17.27
CA ALA A 367 -30.86 -16.39 -18.52
C ALA A 367 -30.69 -14.96 -19.05
N ASP A 368 -30.78 -13.96 -18.17
CA ASP A 368 -30.64 -12.54 -18.53
C ASP A 368 -29.21 -12.23 -18.93
N LEU A 369 -28.23 -12.82 -18.22
CA LEU A 369 -26.82 -12.68 -18.55
C LEU A 369 -26.47 -13.29 -19.90
N TYR A 370 -26.97 -14.50 -20.21
CA TYR A 370 -26.73 -15.12 -21.52
C TYR A 370 -27.36 -14.32 -22.67
N ALA A 371 -28.55 -13.74 -22.47
CA ALA A 371 -29.14 -12.83 -23.44
C ALA A 371 -28.28 -11.61 -23.69
N ALA A 372 -27.81 -10.98 -22.63
CA ALA A 372 -26.93 -9.79 -22.72
C ALA A 372 -25.53 -10.13 -23.32
N LEU A 373 -24.95 -11.28 -22.99
CA LEU A 373 -23.70 -11.73 -23.59
C LEU A 373 -23.83 -12.00 -25.09
N LEU A 374 -24.97 -12.53 -25.54
CA LEU A 374 -25.26 -12.72 -26.95
C LEU A 374 -25.36 -11.38 -27.70
N GLU A 375 -26.04 -10.38 -27.12
CA GLU A 375 -26.09 -9.02 -27.70
C GLU A 375 -24.69 -8.41 -27.80
N LEU A 376 -23.86 -8.53 -26.75
CA LEU A 376 -22.47 -8.05 -26.73
C LEU A 376 -21.57 -8.80 -27.73
N GLU A 377 -21.85 -10.08 -28.00
CA GLU A 377 -21.16 -10.88 -29.01
C GLU A 377 -21.50 -10.42 -30.42
N LEU A 378 -22.80 -10.17 -30.68
CA LEU A 378 -23.27 -9.62 -31.94
C LEU A 378 -22.74 -8.21 -32.21
N ASP A 379 -22.59 -7.40 -31.18
CA ASP A 379 -21.95 -6.08 -31.26
C ASP A 379 -20.42 -6.14 -31.42
N GLY A 380 -19.82 -7.31 -31.23
CA GLY A 380 -18.38 -7.50 -31.32
C GLY A 380 -17.60 -6.94 -30.12
N SER A 381 -18.25 -6.72 -28.99
CA SER A 381 -17.62 -6.29 -27.74
C SER A 381 -17.09 -7.45 -26.91
N VAL A 382 -17.67 -8.66 -27.11
CA VAL A 382 -17.34 -9.90 -26.41
C VAL A 382 -17.20 -11.02 -27.43
N ALA A 383 -16.36 -12.01 -27.17
CA ALA A 383 -16.25 -13.24 -27.94
C ALA A 383 -16.49 -14.47 -27.07
N ALA A 384 -17.24 -15.43 -27.60
CA ALA A 384 -17.34 -16.77 -27.02
C ALA A 384 -16.04 -17.54 -27.22
N MET A 385 -15.59 -18.23 -26.17
CA MET A 385 -14.34 -18.98 -26.11
C MET A 385 -14.61 -20.47 -25.89
N PRO A 386 -13.69 -21.37 -26.27
CA PRO A 386 -13.82 -22.78 -25.97
C PRO A 386 -14.00 -23.02 -24.45
N GLY A 387 -14.88 -23.99 -24.10
CA GLY A 387 -15.20 -24.28 -22.70
C GLY A 387 -16.29 -23.38 -22.11
N GLY A 388 -17.13 -22.73 -22.96
CA GLY A 388 -18.27 -21.93 -22.52
C GLY A 388 -17.93 -20.64 -21.83
N ARG A 389 -16.71 -20.13 -22.01
CA ARG A 389 -16.26 -18.85 -21.48
C ARG A 389 -16.50 -17.72 -22.47
N TYR A 390 -16.56 -16.50 -21.96
CA TYR A 390 -16.65 -15.28 -22.77
C TYR A 390 -15.50 -14.36 -22.43
N GLN A 391 -14.99 -13.64 -23.43
CA GLN A 391 -13.90 -12.67 -23.27
C GLN A 391 -14.28 -11.34 -23.91
N ARG A 392 -14.03 -10.25 -23.20
CA ARG A 392 -14.15 -8.89 -23.74
C ARG A 392 -13.04 -8.64 -24.76
N ILE A 393 -13.39 -8.15 -25.96
CA ILE A 393 -12.47 -7.90 -27.08
C ILE A 393 -12.40 -6.43 -27.51
N ARG A 394 -13.27 -5.56 -26.96
CA ARG A 394 -13.22 -4.10 -27.16
C ARG A 394 -13.27 -3.34 -25.85
N THR A 395 -12.59 -2.20 -25.84
CA THR A 395 -12.56 -1.22 -24.73
C THR A 395 -13.79 -0.32 -24.78
#